data_f29eedb80a726bfbe01f9b1e5f4bf8d6
#
_entry.id   f29eedb80a726bfbe01f9b1e5f4bf8d6
#
_cell.length_a   1.000
_cell.length_b   1.000
_cell.length_c   1.000
_cell.angle_alpha   90.00
_cell.angle_beta   90.00
_cell.angle_gamma   90.00
#
_symmetry.space_group_name_H-M   'P 1'
#
loop_
_entity.id
_entity.type
_entity.pdbx_description
1 polymer ?
#
loop_
_entity_poly.entity_id
_entity_poly.type
_entity_poly.pdbx_seq_one_letter_code
_entity_poly.pdbx_strand_id
1 'polypeptide(L)'
;LGYRAVIAYRDKDPRPRNIISDLQATLALSRNLSGKYNLGLAMQARKYNQKSEITFLADKGSTSVYQMLGLGMDYVRFAGTQTSTRYTGEGIGGSVDLLPVSNDGENNGFSASLRADYFHLTKELSSTNYTPINEIKNVDVSLETAWTRCNREWGYGVHLLAALQQRTGVENIFGEPSGTIYPQISSVDQFKNTTLKAGLKGRIGQCLNGNRRWGWTLLPTAGYWQTK
;
A
#
# COMPACT_ATOMS: atom_id res chain seq x y z
N LEU A 1 -13.79 -3.30 -10.39
CA LEU A 1 -13.68 -1.86 -10.27
C LEU A 1 -14.09 -1.44 -8.86
N GLY A 2 -13.21 -0.73 -8.13
CA GLY A 2 -13.46 -0.18 -6.80
C GLY A 2 -13.23 1.33 -6.81
N TYR A 3 -14.14 2.07 -6.16
CA TYR A 3 -14.00 3.51 -5.96
C TYR A 3 -14.29 3.85 -4.50
N ARG A 4 -13.40 4.63 -3.89
CA ARG A 4 -13.56 5.14 -2.54
C ARG A 4 -13.42 6.65 -2.53
N ALA A 5 -14.44 7.35 -2.02
CA ALA A 5 -14.39 8.77 -1.72
C ALA A 5 -14.50 8.98 -0.22
N VAL A 6 -13.62 9.82 0.35
CA VAL A 6 -13.61 10.15 1.77
C VAL A 6 -13.48 11.65 1.93
N ILE A 7 -14.28 12.22 2.82
CA ILE A 7 -14.11 13.59 3.31
C ILE A 7 -13.86 13.49 4.81
N ALA A 8 -12.69 13.94 5.23
CA ALA A 8 -12.33 14.03 6.64
C ALA A 8 -12.11 15.50 7.00
N TYR A 9 -12.74 15.98 8.04
CA TYR A 9 -12.68 17.37 8.46
C TYR A 9 -12.77 17.53 9.98
N ARG A 10 -12.38 18.70 10.47
CA ARG A 10 -12.51 19.11 11.86
C ARG A 10 -13.21 20.47 11.91
N ASP A 11 -14.19 20.64 12.80
CA ASP A 11 -14.99 21.86 12.92
C ASP A 11 -14.38 22.95 13.81
N LYS A 12 -13.31 22.64 14.54
CA LYS A 12 -12.59 23.59 15.41
C LYS A 12 -11.30 24.06 14.73
N ASP A 13 -10.99 25.35 14.87
CA ASP A 13 -9.76 25.94 14.34
C ASP A 13 -8.50 25.32 14.97
N PRO A 14 -7.45 25.06 14.18
CA PRO A 14 -7.41 25.03 12.72
C PRO A 14 -8.34 23.97 12.14
N ARG A 15 -9.03 24.27 11.03
CA ARG A 15 -10.00 23.37 10.39
C ARG A 15 -9.38 22.64 9.20
N PRO A 16 -8.69 21.54 9.40
CA PRO A 16 -8.22 20.71 8.29
C PRO A 16 -9.39 20.04 7.59
N ARG A 17 -9.35 20.04 6.27
CA ARG A 17 -10.28 19.32 5.41
C ARG A 17 -9.48 18.52 4.39
N ASN A 18 -9.69 17.20 4.38
CA ASN A 18 -9.09 16.28 3.42
C ASN A 18 -10.20 15.69 2.55
N ILE A 19 -10.05 15.80 1.24
CA ILE A 19 -10.92 15.18 0.25
C ILE A 19 -10.08 14.16 -0.48
N ILE A 20 -10.47 12.89 -0.41
CA ILE A 20 -9.73 11.76 -0.97
C ILE A 20 -10.60 11.07 -2.01
N SER A 21 -10.01 10.75 -3.15
CA SER A 21 -10.57 9.93 -4.23
C SER A 21 -9.56 8.84 -4.58
N ASP A 22 -9.97 7.58 -4.51
CA ASP A 22 -9.13 6.42 -4.74
C ASP A 22 -9.89 5.44 -5.65
N LEU A 23 -9.43 5.34 -6.90
CA LEU A 23 -9.99 4.48 -7.93
C LEU A 23 -9.06 3.30 -8.15
N GLN A 24 -9.60 2.09 -8.11
CA GLN A 24 -8.88 0.85 -8.41
C GLN A 24 -9.60 0.05 -9.47
N ALA A 25 -8.85 -0.44 -10.45
CA ALA A 25 -9.31 -1.36 -11.46
C ALA A 25 -8.47 -2.64 -11.41
N THR A 26 -9.14 -3.79 -11.40
CA THR A 26 -8.48 -5.10 -11.42
C THR A 26 -9.06 -5.93 -12.55
N LEU A 27 -8.18 -6.53 -13.34
CA LEU A 27 -8.48 -7.56 -14.32
C LEU A 27 -7.85 -8.86 -13.85
N ALA A 28 -8.64 -9.92 -13.78
CA ALA A 28 -8.15 -11.22 -13.38
C ALA A 28 -8.62 -12.30 -14.36
N LEU A 29 -7.74 -13.24 -14.63
CA LEU A 29 -7.97 -14.42 -15.46
C LEU A 29 -7.57 -15.65 -14.68
N SER A 30 -8.31 -16.73 -14.81
CA SER A 30 -7.93 -18.02 -14.24
C SER A 30 -8.14 -19.16 -15.24
N ARG A 31 -7.25 -20.13 -15.16
CA ARG A 31 -7.31 -21.34 -15.99
C ARG A 31 -6.99 -22.58 -15.15
N ASN A 32 -7.78 -23.62 -15.34
CA ASN A 32 -7.48 -24.92 -14.78
C ASN A 32 -6.33 -25.57 -15.52
N LEU A 33 -5.29 -26.00 -14.79
CA LEU A 33 -4.14 -26.75 -15.28
C LEU A 33 -4.29 -28.21 -14.86
N SER A 34 -4.47 -29.09 -15.82
CA SER A 34 -4.47 -30.58 -15.64
C SER A 34 -5.43 -31.09 -14.56
N GLY A 35 -6.51 -30.40 -14.25
CA GLY A 35 -7.50 -30.82 -13.26
C GLY A 35 -7.03 -30.82 -11.80
N LYS A 36 -5.75 -30.52 -11.54
CA LYS A 36 -5.17 -30.55 -10.19
C LYS A 36 -4.89 -29.14 -9.64
N TYR A 37 -4.63 -28.17 -10.52
CA TYR A 37 -4.28 -26.80 -10.14
C TYR A 37 -5.05 -25.80 -10.98
N ASN A 38 -5.35 -24.65 -10.37
CA ASN A 38 -5.81 -23.46 -11.04
C ASN A 38 -4.67 -22.43 -11.06
N LEU A 39 -4.35 -21.90 -12.24
CA LEU A 39 -3.45 -20.78 -12.43
C LEU A 39 -4.30 -19.51 -12.52
N GLY A 40 -4.05 -18.56 -11.62
CA GLY A 40 -4.63 -17.22 -11.62
C GLY A 40 -3.60 -16.20 -12.06
N LEU A 41 -4.01 -15.22 -12.86
CA LEU A 41 -3.24 -14.04 -13.21
C LEU A 41 -4.12 -12.83 -12.91
N ALA A 42 -3.61 -11.84 -12.21
CA ALA A 42 -4.32 -10.60 -11.98
C ALA A 42 -3.40 -9.40 -12.24
N MET A 43 -3.99 -8.35 -12.81
CA MET A 43 -3.37 -7.04 -12.96
C MET A 43 -4.26 -6.00 -12.31
N GLN A 44 -3.66 -5.01 -11.65
CA GLN A 44 -4.39 -3.91 -11.05
C GLN A 44 -3.77 -2.58 -11.41
N ALA A 45 -4.61 -1.57 -11.55
CA ALA A 45 -4.23 -0.18 -11.70
C ALA A 45 -4.94 0.65 -10.63
N ARG A 46 -4.26 1.67 -10.10
CA ARG A 46 -4.79 2.54 -9.05
C ARG A 46 -4.52 4.00 -9.39
N LYS A 47 -5.53 4.86 -9.20
CA LYS A 47 -5.42 6.32 -9.28
C LYS A 47 -5.87 6.90 -7.96
N TYR A 48 -4.99 7.65 -7.31
CA TYR A 48 -5.22 8.29 -6.02
C TYR A 48 -5.13 9.81 -6.17
N ASN A 49 -6.09 10.54 -5.59
CA ASN A 49 -6.04 11.98 -5.47
C ASN A 49 -6.48 12.36 -4.05
N GLN A 50 -5.75 13.31 -3.46
CA GLN A 50 -6.13 13.91 -2.18
C GLN A 50 -5.89 15.41 -2.26
N LYS A 51 -6.87 16.18 -1.80
CA LYS A 51 -6.73 17.63 -1.55
C LYS A 51 -6.79 17.84 -0.04
N SER A 52 -5.81 18.53 0.51
CA SER A 52 -5.72 18.88 1.91
C SER A 52 -5.72 20.38 2.05
N GLU A 53 -6.68 20.94 2.77
CA GLU A 53 -6.86 22.37 3.02
C GLU A 53 -6.97 22.62 4.53
N ILE A 54 -6.46 23.77 4.97
CA ILE A 54 -6.63 24.25 6.34
C ILE A 54 -7.29 25.61 6.27
N THR A 55 -8.42 25.76 6.94
CA THR A 55 -9.16 27.02 7.04
C THR A 55 -9.28 27.49 8.50
N PHE A 56 -9.47 28.80 8.68
CA PHE A 56 -9.68 29.43 9.96
C PHE A 56 -10.93 30.30 9.88
N LEU A 57 -11.76 30.29 10.89
CA LEU A 57 -12.94 31.15 11.01
C LEU A 57 -12.83 32.19 12.14
N ALA A 58 -11.74 32.17 12.91
CA ALA A 58 -11.55 33.13 13.99
C ALA A 58 -11.33 34.55 13.46
N ASP A 59 -12.13 35.52 13.93
CA ASP A 59 -12.07 36.92 13.53
C ASP A 59 -10.73 37.63 13.85
N LYS A 60 -9.94 37.07 14.75
CA LYS A 60 -8.63 37.62 15.18
C LYS A 60 -7.44 37.19 14.30
N GLY A 61 -7.71 36.64 13.11
CA GLY A 61 -6.69 36.18 12.18
C GLY A 61 -6.26 34.74 12.45
N SER A 62 -5.58 34.15 11.46
CA SER A 62 -5.04 32.81 11.55
C SER A 62 -3.83 32.78 12.48
N THR A 63 -3.82 31.87 13.43
CA THR A 63 -2.56 31.42 14.02
C THR A 63 -1.69 30.85 12.91
N SER A 64 -0.41 31.23 12.88
CA SER A 64 0.52 30.70 11.89
C SER A 64 0.56 29.18 11.98
N VAL A 65 0.12 28.49 10.95
CA VAL A 65 0.22 27.04 10.82
C VAL A 65 1.30 26.74 9.82
N TYR A 66 2.37 26.12 10.30
CA TYR A 66 3.46 25.68 9.45
C TYR A 66 3.23 24.21 9.06
N GLN A 67 3.04 23.97 7.77
CA GLN A 67 3.06 22.60 7.25
C GLN A 67 4.50 22.21 6.92
N MET A 68 4.93 21.07 7.44
CA MET A 68 6.19 20.43 7.01
C MET A 68 6.04 20.02 5.54
N LEU A 69 6.68 20.73 4.63
CA LEU A 69 6.54 20.50 3.19
C LEU A 69 7.58 19.53 2.65
N GLY A 70 8.77 19.47 3.27
CA GLY A 70 9.83 18.53 2.93
C GLY A 70 9.54 17.11 3.43
N LEU A 71 10.37 16.16 3.03
CA LEU A 71 10.33 14.76 3.48
C LEU A 71 11.13 14.62 4.78
N GLY A 72 10.53 15.01 5.91
CA GLY A 72 11.17 14.98 7.23
C GLY A 72 11.98 16.24 7.56
N MET A 73 11.97 17.25 6.70
CA MET A 73 12.63 18.53 6.88
C MET A 73 11.70 19.68 6.51
N ASP A 74 12.00 20.87 7.02
CA ASP A 74 11.37 22.11 6.53
C ASP A 74 11.97 22.47 5.17
N TYR A 75 11.10 22.71 4.18
CA TYR A 75 11.51 23.13 2.86
C TYR A 75 11.62 24.66 2.82
N VAL A 76 12.81 25.20 3.07
CA VAL A 76 13.07 26.65 3.25
C VAL A 76 12.51 27.51 2.12
N ARG A 77 12.59 27.07 0.86
CA ARG A 77 12.06 27.85 -0.30
C ARG A 77 10.54 28.02 -0.26
N PHE A 78 9.83 27.07 0.31
CA PHE A 78 8.38 27.10 0.50
C PHE A 78 8.01 27.30 1.96
N ALA A 79 8.97 27.78 2.79
CA ALA A 79 8.72 28.11 4.17
C ALA A 79 7.62 29.18 4.28
N GLY A 80 6.79 29.04 5.31
CA GLY A 80 5.69 29.94 5.57
C GLY A 80 4.36 29.22 5.77
N THR A 81 3.29 29.97 5.77
CA THR A 81 1.94 29.44 6.00
C THR A 81 1.37 28.88 4.71
N GLN A 82 1.43 27.59 4.54
CA GLN A 82 0.81 26.88 3.43
C GLN A 82 -0.48 26.22 3.89
N THR A 83 -1.60 26.58 3.31
CA THR A 83 -2.92 26.10 3.71
C THR A 83 -3.52 25.06 2.77
N SER A 84 -2.93 24.85 1.60
CA SER A 84 -3.47 23.94 0.61
C SER A 84 -2.38 23.11 -0.08
N THR A 85 -2.53 21.80 -0.03
CA THR A 85 -1.66 20.84 -0.71
C THR A 85 -2.51 19.81 -1.45
N ARG A 86 -1.97 19.29 -2.55
CA ARG A 86 -2.56 18.20 -3.33
C ARG A 86 -1.60 17.01 -3.37
N TYR A 87 -2.16 15.82 -3.36
CA TYR A 87 -1.43 14.57 -3.56
C TYR A 87 -2.03 13.84 -4.74
N THR A 88 -1.20 13.48 -5.70
CA THR A 88 -1.57 12.66 -6.86
C THR A 88 -0.78 11.38 -6.83
N GLY A 89 -1.46 10.25 -6.97
CA GLY A 89 -0.84 8.94 -6.91
C GLY A 89 -1.27 8.03 -8.04
N GLU A 90 -0.34 7.24 -8.54
CA GLU A 90 -0.58 6.22 -9.57
C GLU A 90 0.08 4.94 -9.15
N GLY A 91 -0.61 3.83 -9.37
CA GLY A 91 -0.09 2.51 -9.04
C GLY A 91 -0.45 1.47 -10.09
N ILE A 92 0.44 0.53 -10.25
CA ILE A 92 0.25 -0.66 -11.05
C ILE A 92 0.75 -1.86 -10.26
N GLY A 93 0.07 -2.98 -10.37
CA GLY A 93 0.49 -4.21 -9.72
C GLY A 93 -0.02 -5.44 -10.45
N GLY A 94 0.48 -6.58 -10.04
CA GLY A 94 0.02 -7.85 -10.58
C GLY A 94 0.30 -9.00 -9.64
N SER A 95 -0.43 -10.09 -9.82
CA SER A 95 -0.18 -11.35 -9.14
C SER A 95 -0.27 -12.55 -10.06
N VAL A 96 0.48 -13.59 -9.67
CA VAL A 96 0.40 -14.93 -10.24
C VAL A 96 0.10 -15.88 -9.10
N ASP A 97 -0.99 -16.62 -9.21
CA ASP A 97 -1.50 -17.49 -8.17
C ASP A 97 -1.61 -18.93 -8.70
N LEU A 98 -1.00 -19.90 -8.00
CA LEU A 98 -1.17 -21.32 -8.24
C LEU A 98 -1.91 -21.92 -7.06
N LEU A 99 -3.12 -22.41 -7.29
CA LEU A 99 -3.99 -22.94 -6.24
C LEU A 99 -4.38 -24.39 -6.54
N PRO A 100 -4.36 -25.29 -5.56
CA PRO A 100 -4.84 -26.66 -5.77
C PRO A 100 -6.36 -26.65 -6.03
N VAL A 101 -6.82 -27.52 -6.91
CA VAL A 101 -8.26 -27.78 -7.09
C VAL A 101 -8.75 -28.62 -5.93
N SER A 102 -9.65 -28.06 -5.13
CA SER A 102 -10.30 -28.78 -4.03
C SER A 102 -11.53 -29.52 -4.56
N ASN A 103 -11.53 -30.83 -4.51
CA ASN A 103 -12.68 -31.65 -4.91
C ASN A 103 -13.67 -31.90 -3.77
N ASP A 104 -13.25 -31.80 -2.50
CA ASP A 104 -14.05 -32.19 -1.33
C ASP A 104 -14.11 -31.10 -0.24
N GLY A 105 -13.91 -29.82 -0.61
CA GLY A 105 -13.86 -28.73 0.38
C GLY A 105 -12.57 -28.68 1.23
N GLU A 106 -11.66 -29.61 1.01
CA GLU A 106 -10.35 -29.66 1.65
C GLU A 106 -9.27 -29.12 0.69
N ASN A 107 -8.60 -28.05 1.07
CA ASN A 107 -7.48 -27.48 0.31
C ASN A 107 -6.22 -28.35 0.51
N ASN A 108 -6.22 -29.53 -0.10
CA ASN A 108 -5.07 -30.44 -0.08
C ASN A 108 -4.13 -30.10 -1.25
N GLY A 109 -2.87 -29.88 -0.96
CA GLY A 109 -1.85 -29.64 -1.98
C GLY A 109 -0.96 -28.44 -1.72
N PHE A 110 -0.22 -28.08 -2.74
CA PHE A 110 0.68 -26.94 -2.74
C PHE A 110 -0.02 -25.72 -3.35
N SER A 111 0.15 -24.55 -2.74
CA SER A 111 -0.25 -23.27 -3.30
C SER A 111 0.92 -22.31 -3.30
N ALA A 112 0.97 -21.42 -4.28
CA ALA A 112 1.95 -20.35 -4.38
C ALA A 112 1.28 -19.10 -4.92
N SER A 113 1.63 -17.94 -4.38
CA SER A 113 1.20 -16.63 -4.83
C SER A 113 2.40 -15.69 -4.86
N LEU A 114 2.68 -15.11 -6.02
CA LEU A 114 3.67 -14.05 -6.21
C LEU A 114 2.93 -12.78 -6.57
N ARG A 115 3.18 -11.71 -5.83
CA ARG A 115 2.60 -10.40 -6.08
C ARG A 115 3.68 -9.33 -6.14
N ALA A 116 3.54 -8.41 -7.09
CA ALA A 116 4.40 -7.23 -7.21
C ALA A 116 3.52 -5.99 -7.45
N ASP A 117 3.78 -4.93 -6.68
CA ASP A 117 3.06 -3.66 -6.75
C ASP A 117 4.06 -2.50 -6.81
N TYR A 118 3.78 -1.52 -7.63
CA TYR A 118 4.45 -0.23 -7.68
C TYR A 118 3.43 0.88 -7.44
N PHE A 119 3.78 1.83 -6.57
CA PHE A 119 2.97 3.01 -6.32
C PHE A 119 3.85 4.26 -6.25
N HIS A 120 3.48 5.28 -7.01
CA HIS A 120 4.14 6.58 -7.05
C HIS A 120 3.15 7.64 -6.55
N LEU A 121 3.58 8.46 -5.59
CA LEU A 121 2.80 9.54 -5.00
C LEU A 121 3.59 10.83 -5.11
N THR A 122 2.98 11.87 -5.67
CA THR A 122 3.54 13.23 -5.78
C THR A 122 2.76 14.16 -4.86
N LYS A 123 3.46 14.98 -4.09
CA LYS A 123 2.90 16.07 -3.30
C LYS A 123 3.12 17.40 -4.05
N GLU A 124 2.04 18.13 -4.25
CA GLU A 124 2.00 19.38 -5.00
C GLU A 124 1.52 20.54 -4.11
N LEU A 125 2.06 21.73 -4.32
CA LEU A 125 1.57 22.95 -3.70
C LEU A 125 0.52 23.61 -4.58
N SER A 126 -0.70 23.76 -4.07
CA SER A 126 -1.80 24.39 -4.82
C SER A 126 -1.59 25.90 -5.03
N SER A 127 -0.88 26.56 -4.13
CA SER A 127 -0.57 28.00 -4.19
C SER A 127 0.44 28.39 -5.27
N THR A 128 1.21 27.43 -5.79
CA THR A 128 2.29 27.64 -6.75
C THR A 128 2.05 26.91 -8.06
N ASN A 129 0.83 26.97 -8.58
CA ASN A 129 0.42 26.31 -9.82
C ASN A 129 0.72 24.78 -9.81
N TYR A 130 0.44 24.12 -8.68
CA TYR A 130 0.63 22.67 -8.50
C TYR A 130 2.09 22.23 -8.67
N THR A 131 3.04 23.03 -8.20
CA THR A 131 4.47 22.66 -8.20
C THR A 131 4.69 21.34 -7.43
N PRO A 132 5.27 20.30 -8.07
CA PRO A 132 5.52 19.00 -7.44
C PRO A 132 6.73 19.06 -6.51
N ILE A 133 6.53 19.24 -5.22
CA ILE A 133 7.61 19.48 -4.24
C ILE A 133 8.36 18.22 -3.82
N ASN A 134 7.67 17.12 -3.69
CA ASN A 134 8.31 15.84 -3.38
C ASN A 134 7.48 14.64 -3.87
N GLU A 135 8.15 13.49 -3.90
CA GLU A 135 7.59 12.25 -4.40
C GLU A 135 7.92 11.09 -3.44
N ILE A 136 7.03 10.12 -3.38
CA ILE A 136 7.27 8.84 -2.71
C ILE A 136 7.06 7.73 -3.73
N LYS A 137 8.07 6.90 -3.92
CA LYS A 137 8.03 5.69 -4.74
C LYS A 137 8.03 4.48 -3.81
N ASN A 138 7.07 3.59 -4.00
CA ASN A 138 6.93 2.38 -3.22
C ASN A 138 6.91 1.16 -4.15
N VAL A 139 7.77 0.18 -3.87
CA VAL A 139 7.81 -1.11 -4.54
C VAL A 139 7.57 -2.17 -3.48
N ASP A 140 6.56 -2.99 -3.68
CA ASP A 140 6.22 -4.11 -2.82
C ASP A 140 6.28 -5.40 -3.63
N VAL A 141 7.03 -6.39 -3.15
CA VAL A 141 7.06 -7.74 -3.73
C VAL A 141 6.82 -8.74 -2.61
N SER A 142 5.88 -9.66 -2.81
CA SER A 142 5.59 -10.71 -1.84
C SER A 142 5.45 -12.06 -2.50
N LEU A 143 5.97 -13.08 -1.84
CA LEU A 143 5.83 -14.48 -2.18
C LEU A 143 5.19 -15.20 -1.00
N GLU A 144 4.08 -15.84 -1.24
CA GLU A 144 3.43 -16.72 -0.28
C GLU A 144 3.38 -18.14 -0.87
N THR A 145 3.79 -19.12 -0.09
CA THR A 145 3.66 -20.51 -0.47
C THR A 145 3.06 -21.29 0.71
N ALA A 146 2.19 -22.21 0.40
CA ALA A 146 1.62 -23.09 1.42
C ALA A 146 1.51 -24.51 0.89
N TRP A 147 1.74 -25.45 1.77
CA TRP A 147 1.44 -26.85 1.55
C TRP A 147 0.55 -27.32 2.67
N THR A 148 -0.58 -27.89 2.32
CA THR A 148 -1.57 -28.39 3.27
C THR A 148 -2.00 -29.80 2.88
N ARG A 149 -2.21 -30.61 3.87
CA ARG A 149 -2.76 -31.95 3.71
C ARG A 149 -3.72 -32.27 4.84
N CYS A 150 -4.88 -32.74 4.50
CA CYS A 150 -5.85 -33.32 5.41
C CYS A 150 -5.99 -34.82 5.10
N ASN A 151 -5.85 -35.66 6.10
CA ASN A 151 -6.01 -37.07 5.98
C ASN A 151 -7.04 -37.54 7.03
N ARG A 152 -8.24 -37.86 6.57
CA ARG A 152 -9.43 -38.32 7.35
C ARG A 152 -9.62 -37.65 8.72
N GLU A 153 -8.60 -37.65 9.58
CA GLU A 153 -8.68 -37.17 10.95
C GLU A 153 -7.73 -36.00 11.24
N TRP A 154 -6.58 -35.97 10.58
CA TRP A 154 -5.50 -35.02 10.84
C TRP A 154 -5.24 -34.10 9.68
N GLY A 155 -5.16 -32.81 9.98
CA GLY A 155 -4.72 -31.78 9.06
C GLY A 155 -3.36 -31.23 9.48
N TYR A 156 -2.44 -31.15 8.54
CA TYR A 156 -1.14 -30.53 8.74
C TYR A 156 -0.76 -29.70 7.53
N GLY A 157 0.09 -28.72 7.77
CA GLY A 157 0.54 -27.84 6.71
C GLY A 157 1.66 -26.92 7.15
N VAL A 158 2.31 -26.35 6.15
CA VAL A 158 3.36 -25.34 6.31
C VAL A 158 3.04 -24.20 5.37
N HIS A 159 3.19 -22.97 5.86
CA HIS A 159 2.98 -21.75 5.12
C HIS A 159 4.21 -20.87 5.27
N LEU A 160 4.78 -20.44 4.15
CA LEU A 160 5.93 -19.55 4.07
C LEU A 160 5.47 -18.21 3.48
N LEU A 161 5.92 -17.12 4.07
CA LEU A 161 5.77 -15.76 3.60
C LEU A 161 7.14 -15.12 3.45
N ALA A 162 7.40 -14.49 2.30
CA ALA A 162 8.52 -13.58 2.12
C ALA A 162 8.00 -12.31 1.48
N ALA A 163 8.38 -11.14 2.01
CA ALA A 163 7.99 -9.85 1.44
C ALA A 163 9.14 -8.86 1.52
N LEU A 164 9.32 -8.13 0.42
CA LEU A 164 10.25 -7.02 0.28
C LEU A 164 9.45 -5.76 -0.02
N GLN A 165 9.62 -4.73 0.80
CA GLN A 165 9.09 -3.41 0.56
C GLN A 165 10.25 -2.43 0.44
N GLN A 166 10.29 -1.65 -0.62
CA GLN A 166 11.22 -0.55 -0.78
C GLN A 166 10.44 0.76 -0.95
N ARG A 167 10.74 1.73 -0.09
CA ARG A 167 10.17 3.06 -0.15
C ARG A 167 11.29 4.08 -0.34
N THR A 168 11.19 4.89 -1.38
CA THR A 168 12.13 5.98 -1.66
C THR A 168 11.38 7.31 -1.62
N GLY A 169 11.88 8.25 -0.86
CA GLY A 169 11.40 9.63 -0.84
C GLY A 169 12.35 10.53 -1.59
N VAL A 170 11.82 11.22 -2.60
CA VAL A 170 12.55 12.14 -3.47
C VAL A 170 12.08 13.55 -3.20
N GLU A 171 12.99 14.49 -3.01
CA GLU A 171 12.69 15.91 -2.88
C GLU A 171 13.17 16.66 -4.10
N ASN A 172 12.29 17.45 -4.70
CA ASN A 172 12.58 18.23 -5.89
C ASN A 172 13.20 19.58 -5.48
N ILE A 173 14.29 19.98 -6.14
CA ILE A 173 15.01 21.23 -5.89
C ILE A 173 14.65 22.22 -6.98
N PHE A 174 14.29 23.43 -6.57
CA PHE A 174 13.83 24.49 -7.46
C PHE A 174 14.78 25.67 -7.50
N GLY A 175 14.91 26.27 -8.68
CA GLY A 175 15.59 27.52 -8.94
C GLY A 175 14.77 28.74 -8.48
N GLU A 176 15.23 29.95 -8.86
CA GLU A 176 14.51 31.17 -8.59
C GLU A 176 13.18 31.22 -9.35
N PRO A 177 12.09 31.63 -8.69
CA PRO A 177 10.78 31.68 -9.32
C PRO A 177 10.70 32.76 -10.40
N SER A 178 10.00 32.43 -11.49
CA SER A 178 9.54 33.39 -12.48
C SER A 178 8.02 33.52 -12.36
N GLY A 179 7.57 34.54 -11.65
CA GLY A 179 6.17 34.68 -11.25
C GLY A 179 5.75 33.56 -10.26
N THR A 180 4.76 32.76 -10.64
CA THR A 180 4.28 31.65 -9.86
C THR A 180 4.92 30.30 -10.26
N ILE A 181 5.83 30.29 -11.24
CA ILE A 181 6.47 29.09 -11.76
C ILE A 181 7.84 28.93 -11.11
N TYR A 182 8.05 27.78 -10.51
CA TYR A 182 9.31 27.35 -9.91
C TYR A 182 9.98 26.32 -10.84
N PRO A 183 11.07 26.68 -11.54
CA PRO A 183 11.78 25.74 -12.41
C PRO A 183 12.47 24.69 -11.55
N GLN A 184 12.15 23.42 -11.75
CA GLN A 184 12.87 22.33 -11.13
C GLN A 184 14.27 22.21 -11.74
N ILE A 185 15.30 22.31 -10.91
CA ILE A 185 16.70 22.24 -11.33
C ILE A 185 17.38 20.91 -11.01
N SER A 186 16.89 20.21 -9.98
CA SER A 186 17.42 18.90 -9.54
C SER A 186 16.40 18.15 -8.71
N SER A 187 16.74 16.93 -8.35
CA SER A 187 16.05 16.13 -7.32
C SER A 187 17.05 15.34 -6.50
N VAL A 188 16.73 15.09 -5.23
CA VAL A 188 17.57 14.36 -4.29
C VAL A 188 16.76 13.27 -3.58
N ASP A 189 17.33 12.08 -3.50
CA ASP A 189 16.79 11.01 -2.68
C ASP A 189 17.02 11.36 -1.21
N GLN A 190 15.98 11.75 -0.49
CA GLN A 190 16.03 12.12 0.93
C GLN A 190 16.12 10.89 1.83
N PHE A 191 15.42 9.84 1.47
CA PHE A 191 15.51 8.57 2.18
C PHE A 191 15.22 7.38 1.26
N LYS A 192 15.81 6.26 1.62
CA LYS A 192 15.52 4.95 1.06
C LYS A 192 15.37 3.96 2.21
N ASN A 193 14.17 3.43 2.35
CA ASN A 193 13.84 2.46 3.38
C ASN A 193 13.54 1.12 2.71
N THR A 194 14.24 0.08 3.15
CA THR A 194 14.03 -1.28 2.67
C THR A 194 13.59 -2.17 3.84
N THR A 195 12.42 -2.75 3.75
CA THR A 195 11.88 -3.66 4.75
C THR A 195 11.79 -5.07 4.18
N LEU A 196 12.45 -6.01 4.84
CA LEU A 196 12.36 -7.44 4.55
C LEU A 196 11.52 -8.10 5.65
N LYS A 197 10.55 -8.91 5.25
CA LYS A 197 9.73 -9.74 6.13
C LYS A 197 9.83 -11.18 5.67
N ALA A 198 10.03 -12.09 6.62
CA ALA A 198 9.96 -13.52 6.39
C ALA A 198 9.14 -14.16 7.49
N GLY A 199 8.27 -15.08 7.14
CA GLY A 199 7.38 -15.75 8.09
C GLY A 199 7.25 -17.24 7.78
N LEU A 200 7.19 -18.03 8.83
CA LEU A 200 6.89 -19.45 8.79
C LEU A 200 5.69 -19.71 9.71
N LYS A 201 4.67 -20.38 9.21
CA LYS A 201 3.51 -20.80 9.97
C LYS A 201 3.28 -22.29 9.77
N GLY A 202 3.28 -23.03 10.85
CA GLY A 202 2.86 -24.42 10.88
C GLY A 202 1.36 -24.55 11.11
N ARG A 203 0.76 -25.63 10.68
CA ARG A 203 -0.59 -26.03 11.03
C ARG A 203 -0.59 -27.51 11.40
N ILE A 204 -1.16 -27.84 12.54
CA ILE A 204 -1.49 -29.19 12.94
C ILE A 204 -2.83 -29.19 13.67
N GLY A 205 -3.72 -30.10 13.34
CA GLY A 205 -5.03 -30.15 13.97
C GLY A 205 -5.89 -31.26 13.41
N GLN A 206 -7.13 -31.31 13.85
CA GLN A 206 -8.11 -32.25 13.35
C GLN A 206 -8.81 -31.73 12.12
N CYS A 207 -9.00 -32.58 11.11
CA CYS A 207 -9.87 -32.25 9.99
C CYS A 207 -11.33 -32.47 10.41
N LEU A 208 -12.15 -31.43 10.21
CA LEU A 208 -13.58 -31.50 10.49
C LEU A 208 -14.29 -32.15 9.29
N ASN A 209 -14.46 -33.46 9.33
CA ASN A 209 -15.38 -34.13 8.43
C ASN A 209 -16.81 -33.94 8.95
N GLY A 210 -17.79 -33.78 8.09
CA GLY A 210 -19.17 -33.36 8.36
C GLY A 210 -19.91 -33.97 9.58
N ASN A 211 -19.38 -34.97 10.22
CA ASN A 211 -19.92 -35.60 11.43
C ASN A 211 -19.25 -35.14 12.76
N ARG A 212 -18.18 -34.36 12.71
CA ARG A 212 -17.50 -33.86 13.93
C ARG A 212 -17.88 -32.42 14.21
N ARG A 213 -18.43 -32.16 15.40
CA ARG A 213 -18.83 -30.81 15.85
C ARG A 213 -17.71 -30.04 16.54
N TRP A 214 -16.63 -30.70 16.95
CA TRP A 214 -15.53 -30.11 17.71
C TRP A 214 -14.18 -30.54 17.14
N GLY A 215 -13.27 -29.60 17.01
CA GLY A 215 -11.89 -29.84 16.60
C GLY A 215 -10.96 -28.79 17.18
N TRP A 216 -9.68 -29.10 17.26
CA TRP A 216 -8.64 -28.16 17.65
C TRP A 216 -7.64 -27.98 16.51
N THR A 217 -7.01 -26.82 16.46
CA THR A 217 -5.92 -26.52 15.51
C THR A 217 -4.86 -25.72 16.23
N LEU A 218 -3.61 -26.15 16.17
CA LEU A 218 -2.44 -25.42 16.65
C LEU A 218 -1.78 -24.75 15.44
N LEU A 219 -1.47 -23.45 15.56
CA LEU A 219 -0.89 -22.62 14.51
C LEU A 219 0.40 -21.95 15.02
N PRO A 220 1.51 -22.70 15.18
CA PRO A 220 2.78 -22.10 15.53
C PRO A 220 3.22 -21.14 14.42
N THR A 221 3.67 -19.95 14.80
CA THR A 221 4.12 -18.92 13.87
C THR A 221 5.46 -18.35 14.34
N ALA A 222 6.42 -18.24 13.42
CA ALA A 222 7.67 -17.56 13.62
C ALA A 222 7.87 -16.56 12.48
N GLY A 223 8.40 -15.37 12.79
CA GLY A 223 8.63 -14.35 11.79
C GLY A 223 9.90 -13.56 12.06
N TYR A 224 10.48 -13.04 10.99
CA TYR A 224 11.62 -12.15 11.00
C TYR A 224 11.24 -10.86 10.26
N TRP A 225 11.64 -9.73 10.83
CA TRP A 225 11.43 -8.42 10.23
C TRP A 225 12.68 -7.57 10.41
N GLN A 226 13.17 -7.00 9.32
CA GLN A 226 14.27 -6.06 9.29
C GLN A 226 13.92 -4.85 8.41
N THR A 227 14.26 -3.67 8.90
CA THR A 227 14.18 -2.40 8.16
C THR A 227 15.56 -1.74 8.16
N LYS A 228 15.99 -1.27 6.99
CA LYS A 228 17.22 -0.47 6.78
C LYS A 228 16.87 0.81 6.05
#